data_67b0cad5b226ec28da515b077c833604
#
_entry.id   67b0cad5b226ec28da515b077c833604
#
_cell.length_a   1.000
_cell.length_b   1.000
_cell.length_c   1.000
_cell.angle_alpha   90.00
_cell.angle_beta   90.00
_cell.angle_gamma   90.00
#
_symmetry.space_group_name_H-M   'P 1'
#
loop_
_entity.id
_entity.type
_entity.pdbx_description
1 polymer ?
#
loop_
_entity_poly.entity_id
_entity_poly.type
_entity_poly.pdbx_seq_one_letter_code
_entity_poly.pdbx_strand_id
1 'polypeptide(L)'
;YIPVDSPRSFDECMYILMCGTGVGFSVERENVDKLPIVNEHFEDSTTIITVADSRPGWAKALREMVAMLYVGQIPKWDVSQVRPAGARLKVMGGRASGADPLVNLFKFTIEKFKGATGRKLFPIECHDIMCKVGEVVVVGGVRRSALISLSNLNDDQMAHAKAGEWWNANGQRALANNSVAYKGKPAMETYM
;
A
#
# COMPACT_ATOMS: atom_id res chain seq x y z
N TYR A 1 11.44 9.25 2.82
CA TYR A 1 11.52 8.52 1.54
C TYR A 1 11.65 7.02 1.81
N ILE A 2 10.84 6.21 1.13
CA ILE A 2 10.82 4.75 1.26
C ILE A 2 11.05 4.13 -0.12
N PRO A 3 12.19 3.45 -0.38
CA PRO A 3 12.29 2.55 -1.52
C PRO A 3 11.41 1.33 -1.27
N VAL A 4 10.65 0.90 -2.26
CA VAL A 4 9.85 -0.33 -2.17
C VAL A 4 10.73 -1.51 -2.55
N ASP A 5 11.62 -1.89 -1.67
CA ASP A 5 12.67 -2.90 -1.87
C ASP A 5 12.61 -4.06 -0.88
N SER A 6 11.66 -4.02 0.04
CA SER A 6 11.48 -5.02 1.08
C SER A 6 9.98 -5.16 1.41
N PRO A 7 9.52 -6.34 1.86
CA PRO A 7 8.14 -6.51 2.34
C PRO A 7 7.75 -5.53 3.44
N ARG A 8 8.72 -5.03 4.20
CA ARG A 8 8.52 -4.06 5.28
C ARG A 8 8.19 -2.65 4.78
N SER A 9 8.48 -2.34 3.52
CA SER A 9 8.20 -1.00 2.96
C SER A 9 6.72 -0.61 3.06
N PHE A 10 5.82 -1.56 2.99
CA PHE A 10 4.37 -1.32 3.06
C PHE A 10 3.90 -0.94 4.47
N ASP A 11 4.31 -1.68 5.50
CA ASP A 11 3.93 -1.39 6.88
C ASP A 11 4.63 -0.16 7.44
N GLU A 12 5.86 0.09 7.04
CA GLU A 12 6.59 1.32 7.38
C GLU A 12 5.90 2.57 6.81
N CYS A 13 5.49 2.51 5.55
CA CYS A 13 4.70 3.58 4.93
C CYS A 13 3.41 3.86 5.72
N MET A 14 2.67 2.81 6.06
CA MET A 14 1.44 2.94 6.84
C MET A 14 1.70 3.62 8.18
N TYR A 15 2.70 3.17 8.91
CA TYR A 15 3.02 3.71 10.23
C TYR A 15 3.37 5.20 10.16
N ILE A 16 4.25 5.58 9.22
CA ILE A 16 4.69 6.97 9.05
C ILE A 16 3.51 7.87 8.65
N LEU A 17 2.66 7.43 7.72
CA LEU A 17 1.47 8.18 7.33
C LEU A 17 0.50 8.33 8.52
N MET A 18 0.31 7.30 9.33
CA MET A 18 -0.52 7.36 10.55
C MET A 18 0.03 8.31 11.62
N CYS A 19 1.32 8.64 11.56
CA CYS A 19 1.91 9.69 12.39
C CYS A 19 1.59 11.11 11.87
N GLY A 20 0.92 11.24 10.73
CA GLY A 20 0.46 12.52 10.17
C GLY A 20 1.49 13.19 9.26
N THR A 21 2.50 12.46 8.78
CA THR A 21 3.52 12.96 7.85
C THR A 21 3.24 12.49 6.42
N GLY A 22 3.83 13.19 5.43
CA GLY A 22 3.86 12.73 4.04
C GLY A 22 4.95 11.68 3.82
N VAL A 23 4.77 10.85 2.79
CA VAL A 23 5.75 9.84 2.37
C VAL A 23 5.99 9.96 0.86
N GLY A 24 7.27 10.13 0.49
CA GLY A 24 7.73 9.84 -0.86
C GLY A 24 8.16 8.37 -0.93
N PHE A 25 7.68 7.62 -1.91
CA PHE A 25 8.10 6.23 -2.11
C PHE A 25 8.52 5.98 -3.55
N SER A 26 9.43 5.04 -3.75
CA SER A 26 9.92 4.67 -5.06
C SER A 26 9.50 3.25 -5.43
N VAL A 27 8.86 3.15 -6.59
CA VAL A 27 8.58 1.89 -7.28
C VAL A 27 9.47 1.72 -8.52
N GLU A 28 10.62 2.39 -8.55
CA GLU A 28 11.62 2.16 -9.59
C GLU A 28 12.03 0.69 -9.58
N ARG A 29 12.24 0.12 -10.77
CA ARG A 29 12.54 -1.33 -10.92
C ARG A 29 13.72 -1.78 -10.08
N GLU A 30 14.75 -0.95 -9.95
CA GLU A 30 15.94 -1.26 -9.14
C GLU A 30 15.61 -1.49 -7.64
N ASN A 31 14.49 -0.97 -7.16
CA ASN A 31 13.99 -1.21 -5.81
C ASN A 31 13.05 -2.42 -5.81
N VAL A 32 12.03 -2.41 -6.66
CA VAL A 32 11.01 -3.47 -6.70
C VAL A 32 11.61 -4.83 -7.04
N ASP A 33 12.66 -4.88 -7.86
CA ASP A 33 13.35 -6.13 -8.19
C ASP A 33 14.08 -6.79 -7.01
N LYS A 34 14.23 -6.09 -5.89
CA LYS A 34 14.75 -6.68 -4.64
C LYS A 34 13.68 -7.41 -3.82
N LEU A 35 12.41 -7.20 -4.12
CA LEU A 35 11.33 -7.93 -3.47
C LEU A 35 11.40 -9.42 -3.77
N PRO A 36 10.97 -10.28 -2.84
CA PRO A 36 10.89 -11.71 -3.10
C PRO A 36 9.91 -12.06 -4.22
N ILE A 37 10.09 -13.23 -4.80
CA ILE A 37 9.09 -13.82 -5.71
C ILE A 37 7.85 -14.18 -4.89
N VAL A 38 6.68 -13.85 -5.41
CA VAL A 38 5.40 -14.25 -4.82
C VAL A 38 5.23 -15.76 -4.98
N ASN A 39 4.73 -16.42 -3.95
CA ASN A 39 4.57 -17.88 -3.95
C ASN A 39 3.65 -18.34 -5.11
N GLU A 40 3.96 -19.47 -5.70
CA GLU A 40 3.18 -20.06 -6.80
C GLU A 40 1.81 -20.57 -6.35
N HIS A 41 1.68 -20.98 -5.10
CA HIS A 41 0.47 -21.57 -4.53
C HIS A 41 0.03 -20.81 -3.30
N PHE A 42 -1.28 -20.56 -3.21
CA PHE A 42 -1.90 -19.95 -2.03
C PHE A 42 -2.83 -20.94 -1.37
N GLU A 43 -2.74 -21.04 -0.04
CA GLU A 43 -3.59 -21.87 0.80
C GLU A 43 -4.18 -21.02 1.93
N ASP A 44 -5.42 -21.31 2.30
CA ASP A 44 -6.04 -20.72 3.48
C ASP A 44 -5.34 -21.23 4.75
N SER A 45 -4.87 -20.29 5.57
CA SER A 45 -4.22 -20.59 6.84
C SER A 45 -5.23 -20.57 7.98
N THR A 46 -4.93 -21.32 9.04
CA THR A 46 -5.65 -21.23 10.33
C THR A 46 -5.14 -20.08 11.20
N THR A 47 -4.05 -19.42 10.81
CA THR A 47 -3.47 -18.28 11.53
C THR A 47 -4.44 -17.12 11.53
N ILE A 48 -4.64 -16.50 12.69
CA ILE A 48 -5.49 -15.32 12.87
C ILE A 48 -4.61 -14.13 13.22
N ILE A 49 -4.65 -13.08 12.40
CA ILE A 49 -4.01 -11.80 12.70
C ILE A 49 -4.95 -11.01 13.60
N THR A 50 -4.57 -10.83 14.86
CA THR A 50 -5.32 -10.00 15.80
C THR A 50 -4.85 -8.56 15.70
N VAL A 51 -5.76 -7.65 15.36
CA VAL A 51 -5.45 -6.23 15.15
C VAL A 51 -5.67 -5.45 16.43
N ALA A 52 -4.60 -4.93 17.02
CA ALA A 52 -4.70 -4.02 18.16
C ALA A 52 -5.18 -2.63 17.71
N ASP A 53 -5.97 -1.94 18.54
CA ASP A 53 -6.52 -0.61 18.28
C ASP A 53 -5.48 0.50 18.50
N SER A 54 -4.43 0.47 17.70
CA SER A 54 -3.32 1.43 17.74
C SER A 54 -2.64 1.55 16.38
N ARG A 55 -1.91 2.66 16.16
CA ARG A 55 -1.09 2.85 14.94
C ARG A 55 -0.08 1.71 14.75
N PRO A 56 0.75 1.36 15.76
CA PRO A 56 1.64 0.21 15.64
C PRO A 56 0.89 -1.10 15.40
N GLY A 57 -0.29 -1.28 15.99
CA GLY A 57 -1.12 -2.47 15.83
C GLY A 57 -1.61 -2.67 14.40
N TRP A 58 -2.07 -1.61 13.74
CA TRP A 58 -2.49 -1.65 12.35
C TRP A 58 -1.31 -1.91 11.40
N ALA A 59 -0.19 -1.22 11.62
CA ALA A 59 1.03 -1.45 10.83
C ALA A 59 1.56 -2.88 11.02
N LYS A 60 1.57 -3.39 12.25
CA LYS A 60 1.96 -4.78 12.54
C LYS A 60 1.06 -5.77 11.82
N ALA A 61 -0.25 -5.55 11.80
CA ALA A 61 -1.20 -6.43 11.12
C ALA A 61 -0.94 -6.48 9.60
N LEU A 62 -0.65 -5.34 8.97
CA LEU A 62 -0.26 -5.30 7.55
C LEU A 62 1.05 -6.04 7.31
N ARG A 63 2.05 -5.87 8.18
CA ARG A 63 3.32 -6.59 8.10
C ARG A 63 3.12 -8.11 8.15
N GLU A 64 2.31 -8.59 9.08
CA GLU A 64 2.01 -10.02 9.22
C GLU A 64 1.27 -10.54 7.99
N MET A 65 0.30 -9.77 7.47
CA MET A 65 -0.41 -10.10 6.24
C MET A 65 0.55 -10.27 5.05
N VAL A 66 1.40 -9.29 4.79
CA VAL A 66 2.35 -9.31 3.67
C VAL A 66 3.35 -10.45 3.82
N ALA A 67 3.88 -10.67 5.02
CA ALA A 67 4.81 -11.77 5.28
C ALA A 67 4.17 -13.14 5.01
N MET A 68 2.93 -13.35 5.43
CA MET A 68 2.21 -14.60 5.17
C MET A 68 1.89 -14.79 3.69
N LEU A 69 1.53 -13.74 2.98
CA LEU A 69 1.26 -13.81 1.54
C LEU A 69 2.50 -14.20 0.74
N TYR A 70 3.69 -13.71 1.13
CA TYR A 70 4.94 -14.11 0.47
C TYR A 70 5.28 -15.61 0.64
N VAL A 71 4.83 -16.25 1.70
CA VAL A 71 4.97 -17.70 1.88
C VAL A 71 3.76 -18.51 1.41
N GLY A 72 2.81 -17.87 0.72
CA GLY A 72 1.64 -18.53 0.14
C GLY A 72 0.52 -18.85 1.12
N GLN A 73 0.50 -18.20 2.26
CA GLN A 73 -0.52 -18.39 3.30
C GLN A 73 -1.48 -17.21 3.34
N ILE A 74 -2.78 -17.49 3.27
CA ILE A 74 -3.83 -16.48 3.41
C ILE A 74 -4.36 -16.53 4.84
N PRO A 75 -4.02 -15.55 5.71
CA PRO A 75 -4.46 -15.55 7.09
C PRO A 75 -5.91 -15.13 7.22
N LYS A 76 -6.51 -15.50 8.34
CA LYS A 76 -7.73 -14.87 8.85
C LYS A 76 -7.34 -13.64 9.68
N TRP A 77 -8.30 -12.79 9.99
CA TRP A 77 -8.07 -11.64 10.86
C TRP A 77 -9.18 -11.48 11.89
N ASP A 78 -8.81 -10.93 13.03
CA ASP A 78 -9.70 -10.55 14.11
C ASP A 78 -9.54 -9.05 14.38
N VAL A 79 -10.58 -8.29 14.09
CA VAL A 79 -10.65 -6.83 14.27
C VAL A 79 -11.56 -6.42 15.44
N SER A 80 -11.93 -7.36 16.29
CA SER A 80 -12.85 -7.13 17.42
C SER A 80 -12.32 -6.10 18.43
N GLN A 81 -11.01 -5.93 18.53
CA GLN A 81 -10.38 -4.95 19.39
C GLN A 81 -10.35 -3.53 18.80
N VAL A 82 -10.59 -3.38 17.49
CA VAL A 82 -10.60 -2.07 16.84
C VAL A 82 -11.86 -1.31 17.23
N ARG A 83 -11.70 -0.06 17.68
CA ARG A 83 -12.83 0.78 18.07
C ARG A 83 -13.83 0.93 16.94
N PRO A 84 -15.14 0.98 17.24
CA PRO A 84 -16.17 1.08 16.23
C PRO A 84 -16.14 2.42 15.51
N ALA A 85 -16.71 2.44 14.31
CA ALA A 85 -16.90 3.67 13.55
C ALA A 85 -17.68 4.72 14.37
N GLY A 86 -17.27 5.97 14.26
CA GLY A 86 -17.87 7.09 14.99
C GLY A 86 -17.31 7.34 16.39
N ALA A 87 -16.51 6.44 16.97
CA ALA A 87 -15.85 6.65 18.25
C ALA A 87 -14.91 7.87 18.21
N ARG A 88 -14.85 8.64 19.31
CA ARG A 88 -13.97 9.82 19.38
C ARG A 88 -12.48 9.44 19.35
N LEU A 89 -11.70 10.15 18.56
CA LEU A 89 -10.24 10.06 18.56
C LEU A 89 -9.68 10.99 19.65
N LYS A 90 -8.90 10.44 20.59
CA LYS A 90 -8.42 11.18 21.76
C LYS A 90 -7.36 12.23 21.44
N VAL A 91 -6.53 12.01 20.42
CA VAL A 91 -5.29 12.79 20.19
C VAL A 91 -5.41 13.77 19.03
N MET A 92 -6.11 13.41 17.96
CA MET A 92 -6.13 14.21 16.73
C MET A 92 -7.48 14.90 16.46
N GLY A 93 -8.45 14.69 17.31
CA GLY A 93 -9.83 15.09 17.05
C GLY A 93 -10.45 14.29 15.91
N GLY A 94 -11.75 14.35 15.74
CA GLY A 94 -12.48 13.59 14.73
C GLY A 94 -13.03 12.26 15.25
N ARG A 95 -13.50 11.45 14.32
CA ARG A 95 -14.16 10.18 14.61
C ARG A 95 -13.43 9.01 13.94
N ALA A 96 -13.44 7.86 14.58
CA ALA A 96 -12.85 6.63 14.04
C ALA A 96 -13.65 6.12 12.84
N SER A 97 -12.95 5.48 11.90
CA SER A 97 -13.55 4.82 10.73
C SER A 97 -14.11 3.42 11.04
N GLY A 98 -13.72 2.84 12.18
CA GLY A 98 -13.87 1.40 12.41
C GLY A 98 -12.79 0.61 11.65
N ALA A 99 -12.98 -0.71 11.58
CA ALA A 99 -12.02 -1.64 10.99
C ALA A 99 -12.16 -1.81 9.47
N ASP A 100 -13.27 -1.41 8.87
CA ASP A 100 -13.57 -1.68 7.44
C ASP A 100 -12.49 -1.22 6.46
N PRO A 101 -11.88 -0.03 6.60
CA PRO A 101 -10.81 0.38 5.69
C PRO A 101 -9.61 -0.57 5.74
N LEU A 102 -9.23 -1.05 6.92
CA LEU A 102 -8.12 -1.99 7.08
C LEU A 102 -8.47 -3.35 6.48
N VAL A 103 -9.69 -3.84 6.68
CA VAL A 103 -10.17 -5.10 6.08
C VAL A 103 -10.17 -4.99 4.56
N ASN A 104 -10.58 -3.86 4.00
CA ASN A 104 -10.53 -3.61 2.56
C ASN A 104 -9.09 -3.62 2.03
N LEU A 105 -8.14 -3.06 2.79
CA LEU A 105 -6.72 -3.13 2.45
C LEU A 105 -6.22 -4.59 2.44
N PHE A 106 -6.60 -5.40 3.43
CA PHE A 106 -6.22 -6.81 3.47
C PHE A 106 -6.72 -7.57 2.24
N LYS A 107 -8.00 -7.42 1.91
CA LYS A 107 -8.60 -8.04 0.72
C LYS A 107 -7.93 -7.59 -0.57
N PHE A 108 -7.68 -6.31 -0.71
CA PHE A 108 -6.99 -5.72 -1.86
C PHE A 108 -5.56 -6.28 -2.01
N THR A 109 -4.82 -6.36 -0.91
CA THR A 109 -3.45 -6.89 -0.90
C THR A 109 -3.43 -8.37 -1.28
N ILE A 110 -4.33 -9.17 -0.73
CA ILE A 110 -4.48 -10.59 -1.10
C ILE A 110 -4.75 -10.74 -2.60
N GLU A 111 -5.64 -9.95 -3.16
CA GLU A 111 -5.96 -9.97 -4.59
C GLU A 111 -4.73 -9.65 -5.46
N LYS A 112 -3.97 -8.61 -5.10
CA LYS A 112 -2.74 -8.24 -5.83
C LYS A 112 -1.69 -9.36 -5.78
N PHE A 113 -1.49 -9.99 -4.61
CA PHE A 113 -0.56 -11.11 -4.48
C PHE A 113 -1.02 -12.34 -5.28
N LYS A 114 -2.30 -12.68 -5.24
CA LYS A 114 -2.85 -13.78 -6.06
C LYS A 114 -2.67 -13.53 -7.57
N GLY A 115 -2.76 -12.29 -8.02
CA GLY A 115 -2.50 -11.90 -9.40
C GLY A 115 -1.03 -11.97 -9.81
N ALA A 116 -0.11 -12.08 -8.85
CA ALA A 116 1.34 -12.07 -9.06
C ALA A 116 2.02 -13.43 -8.78
N THR A 117 1.26 -14.52 -8.69
CA THR A 117 1.78 -15.87 -8.38
C THR A 117 2.96 -16.25 -9.26
N GLY A 118 4.02 -16.76 -8.62
CA GLY A 118 5.22 -17.27 -9.30
C GLY A 118 6.14 -16.20 -9.89
N ARG A 119 5.86 -14.93 -9.68
CA ARG A 119 6.68 -13.81 -10.14
C ARG A 119 6.86 -12.74 -9.06
N LYS A 120 7.68 -11.76 -9.32
CA LYS A 120 7.76 -10.57 -8.49
C LYS A 120 6.58 -9.64 -8.77
N LEU A 121 6.20 -8.84 -7.77
CA LEU A 121 5.24 -7.75 -7.96
C LEU A 121 5.79 -6.76 -8.99
N PHE A 122 4.91 -6.27 -9.85
CA PHE A 122 5.24 -5.17 -10.76
C PHE A 122 5.26 -3.82 -10.02
N PRO A 123 5.99 -2.82 -10.52
CA PRO A 123 5.95 -1.45 -9.97
C PRO A 123 4.54 -0.92 -9.76
N ILE A 124 3.63 -1.11 -10.73
CA ILE A 124 2.24 -0.64 -10.63
C ILE A 124 1.46 -1.34 -9.50
N GLU A 125 1.72 -2.64 -9.25
CA GLU A 125 1.08 -3.38 -8.16
C GLU A 125 1.56 -2.88 -6.80
N CYS A 126 2.86 -2.62 -6.65
CA CYS A 126 3.42 -1.99 -5.45
C CYS A 126 2.85 -0.58 -5.22
N HIS A 127 2.77 0.21 -6.30
CA HIS A 127 2.15 1.53 -6.29
C HIS A 127 0.69 1.48 -5.80
N ASP A 128 -0.09 0.54 -6.33
CA ASP A 128 -1.49 0.39 -5.97
C ASP A 128 -1.67 0.01 -4.49
N ILE A 129 -0.82 -0.88 -3.95
CA ILE A 129 -0.85 -1.23 -2.52
C ILE A 129 -0.48 -0.01 -1.67
N MET A 130 0.55 0.76 -2.03
CA MET A 130 0.93 1.99 -1.33
C MET A 130 -0.20 3.03 -1.34
N CYS A 131 -0.86 3.21 -2.47
CA CYS A 131 -2.02 4.09 -2.57
C CYS A 131 -3.18 3.62 -1.69
N LYS A 132 -3.42 2.30 -1.64
CA LYS A 132 -4.45 1.71 -0.77
C LYS A 132 -4.13 1.88 0.71
N VAL A 133 -2.86 1.81 1.09
CA VAL A 133 -2.40 2.19 2.44
C VAL A 133 -2.73 3.65 2.75
N GLY A 134 -2.46 4.56 1.81
CA GLY A 134 -2.83 5.98 1.94
C GLY A 134 -4.33 6.20 2.13
N GLU A 135 -5.16 5.48 1.38
CA GLU A 135 -6.62 5.52 1.52
C GLU A 135 -7.07 5.13 2.93
N VAL A 136 -6.54 4.04 3.49
CA VAL A 136 -6.84 3.60 4.85
C VAL A 136 -6.52 4.68 5.88
N VAL A 137 -5.38 5.34 5.74
CA VAL A 137 -4.96 6.40 6.66
C VAL A 137 -5.86 7.63 6.57
N VAL A 138 -6.29 8.03 5.38
CA VAL A 138 -7.21 9.17 5.18
C VAL A 138 -8.59 8.86 5.76
N VAL A 139 -9.15 7.71 5.41
CA VAL A 139 -10.48 7.29 5.89
C VAL A 139 -10.45 7.00 7.39
N GLY A 140 -9.31 6.53 7.92
CA GLY A 140 -9.09 6.24 9.34
C GLY A 140 -9.14 7.45 10.28
N GLY A 141 -9.43 8.65 9.74
CA GLY A 141 -9.54 9.88 10.52
C GLY A 141 -8.19 10.51 10.90
N VAL A 142 -7.10 9.94 10.45
CA VAL A 142 -5.80 10.59 10.44
C VAL A 142 -5.79 11.58 9.28
N ARG A 143 -5.41 12.81 9.54
CA ARG A 143 -5.45 13.89 8.54
C ARG A 143 -4.71 13.50 7.26
N ARG A 144 -5.15 14.10 6.14
CA ARG A 144 -4.63 14.07 4.77
C ARG A 144 -3.31 13.30 4.63
N SER A 145 -3.37 12.11 4.07
CA SER A 145 -2.18 11.42 3.61
C SER A 145 -1.61 12.17 2.40
N ALA A 146 -0.30 12.43 2.44
CA ALA A 146 0.41 13.00 1.30
C ALA A 146 1.40 11.94 0.80
N LEU A 147 1.16 11.43 -0.40
CA LEU A 147 2.01 10.46 -1.06
C LEU A 147 2.58 11.05 -2.36
N ILE A 148 3.87 10.84 -2.56
CA ILE A 148 4.54 11.06 -3.84
C ILE A 148 5.16 9.75 -4.28
N SER A 149 4.77 9.29 -5.48
CA SER A 149 5.29 8.08 -6.10
C SER A 149 6.38 8.44 -7.10
N LEU A 150 7.51 7.74 -7.03
CA LEU A 150 8.61 7.83 -8.00
C LEU A 150 8.67 6.54 -8.81
N SER A 151 8.78 6.65 -10.12
CA SER A 151 8.91 5.53 -11.06
C SER A 151 9.95 5.80 -12.13
N ASN A 152 10.31 4.76 -12.90
CA ASN A 152 11.18 4.93 -14.06
C ASN A 152 10.45 5.65 -15.20
N LEU A 153 11.16 6.49 -15.96
CA LEU A 153 10.63 7.17 -17.13
C LEU A 153 10.06 6.19 -18.17
N ASN A 154 10.71 5.04 -18.35
CA ASN A 154 10.33 4.02 -19.32
C ASN A 154 9.42 2.91 -18.74
N ASP A 155 8.66 3.20 -17.71
CA ASP A 155 7.65 2.30 -17.17
C ASP A 155 6.27 2.66 -17.74
N ASP A 156 5.86 1.94 -18.79
CA ASP A 156 4.60 2.19 -19.49
C ASP A 156 3.36 2.02 -18.60
N GLN A 157 3.39 1.05 -17.69
CA GLN A 157 2.27 0.83 -16.77
C GLN A 157 2.13 2.02 -15.81
N MET A 158 3.23 2.54 -15.28
CA MET A 158 3.23 3.72 -14.43
C MET A 158 2.88 5.00 -15.21
N ALA A 159 3.36 5.14 -16.44
CA ALA A 159 3.02 6.27 -17.30
C ALA A 159 1.50 6.37 -17.55
N HIS A 160 0.83 5.22 -17.70
CA HIS A 160 -0.61 5.13 -17.93
C HIS A 160 -1.45 4.87 -16.69
N ALA A 161 -0.85 4.92 -15.50
CA ALA A 161 -1.54 4.61 -14.24
C ALA A 161 -2.81 5.45 -14.00
N LYS A 162 -2.83 6.67 -14.53
CA LYS A 162 -3.96 7.61 -14.45
C LYS A 162 -4.47 8.01 -15.84
N ALA A 163 -4.39 7.12 -16.81
CA ALA A 163 -4.96 7.32 -18.14
C ALA A 163 -6.41 6.86 -18.20
N GLY A 164 -7.21 7.48 -19.08
CA GLY A 164 -8.63 7.16 -19.24
C GLY A 164 -9.44 7.34 -17.96
N GLU A 165 -10.46 6.55 -17.77
CA GLU A 165 -11.34 6.57 -16.60
C GLU A 165 -10.79 5.71 -15.43
N TRP A 166 -9.50 5.88 -15.11
CA TRP A 166 -8.80 5.11 -14.09
C TRP A 166 -9.47 5.11 -12.71
N TRP A 167 -10.20 6.16 -12.38
CA TRP A 167 -10.89 6.32 -11.08
C TRP A 167 -12.01 5.28 -10.88
N ASN A 168 -12.59 4.74 -11.94
CA ASN A 168 -13.63 3.71 -11.84
C ASN A 168 -13.08 2.38 -11.29
N ALA A 169 -11.89 1.97 -11.73
CA ALA A 169 -11.28 0.69 -11.35
C ALA A 169 -10.18 0.85 -10.28
N ASN A 170 -9.50 1.99 -10.24
CA ASN A 170 -8.31 2.23 -9.43
C ASN A 170 -8.37 3.57 -8.69
N GLY A 171 -9.49 3.87 -8.05
CA GLY A 171 -9.73 5.14 -7.37
C GLY A 171 -8.68 5.48 -6.28
N GLN A 172 -8.06 4.48 -5.66
CA GLN A 172 -6.98 4.67 -4.68
C GLN A 172 -5.77 5.41 -5.26
N ARG A 173 -5.54 5.37 -6.59
CA ARG A 173 -4.43 6.10 -7.24
C ARG A 173 -4.52 7.62 -7.10
N ALA A 174 -5.70 8.15 -6.73
CA ALA A 174 -5.87 9.57 -6.40
C ALA A 174 -5.04 9.99 -5.17
N LEU A 175 -4.63 9.06 -4.31
CA LEU A 175 -3.92 9.35 -3.07
C LEU A 175 -2.45 9.72 -3.28
N ALA A 176 -1.86 9.40 -4.43
CA ALA A 176 -0.46 9.70 -4.73
C ALA A 176 -0.32 10.69 -5.89
N ASN A 177 0.61 11.64 -5.76
CA ASN A 177 1.14 12.39 -6.89
C ASN A 177 2.19 11.52 -7.58
N ASN A 178 2.04 11.27 -8.87
CA ASN A 178 2.98 10.46 -9.63
C ASN A 178 4.08 11.34 -10.21
N SER A 179 5.33 10.93 -10.00
CA SER A 179 6.53 11.59 -10.48
C SER A 179 7.48 10.58 -11.12
N VAL A 180 8.36 11.05 -11.95
CA VAL A 180 9.35 10.23 -12.65
C VAL A 180 10.74 10.61 -12.16
N ALA A 181 11.58 9.61 -11.93
CA ALA A 181 12.98 9.81 -11.59
C ALA A 181 13.84 9.78 -12.88
N TYR A 182 14.61 10.83 -13.11
CA TYR A 182 15.57 10.89 -14.20
C TYR A 182 16.97 10.55 -13.68
N LYS A 183 17.64 9.61 -14.33
CA LYS A 183 19.06 9.26 -14.05
C LYS A 183 20.05 10.10 -14.86
N GLY A 184 19.56 10.95 -15.75
CA GLY A 184 20.35 11.85 -16.61
C GLY A 184 19.44 12.86 -17.26
N LYS A 185 20.01 13.75 -18.09
CA LYS A 185 19.21 14.72 -18.84
C LYS A 185 18.32 13.98 -19.86
N PRO A 186 17.00 14.07 -19.75
CA PRO A 186 16.12 13.43 -20.72
C PRO A 186 16.18 14.11 -22.09
N ALA A 187 15.78 13.38 -23.13
CA ALA A 187 15.66 13.94 -24.47
C ALA A 187 14.53 14.97 -24.53
N MET A 188 14.62 15.90 -25.50
CA MET A 188 13.62 16.97 -25.65
C MET A 188 12.21 16.43 -25.89
N GLU A 189 12.10 15.31 -26.60
CA GLU A 189 10.81 14.62 -26.89
C GLU A 189 10.09 14.15 -25.64
N THR A 190 10.82 14.01 -24.54
CA THR A 190 10.22 13.64 -23.24
C THR A 190 9.34 14.75 -22.65
N TYR A 191 9.54 16.00 -23.09
CA TYR A 191 8.80 17.17 -22.59
C TYR A 191 7.69 17.65 -23.53
N MET A 192 7.56 17.04 -24.71
CA MET A 192 6.51 17.33 -25.69
C MET A 192 5.39 16.30 -25.67
#